data_526a78da0cb77dd26751eeea2e6437ed
#
_entry.id   526a78da0cb77dd26751eeea2e6437ed
#
_cell.length_a   1.000
_cell.length_b   1.000
_cell.length_c   1.000
_cell.angle_alpha   90.00
_cell.angle_beta   90.00
_cell.angle_gamma   90.00
#
_symmetry.space_group_name_H-M   'P 1'
#
loop_
_entity.id
_entity.type
_entity.pdbx_description
1 polymer ?
#
loop_
_entity_poly.entity_id
_entity_poly.type
_entity_poly.pdbx_seq_one_letter_code
_entity_poly.pdbx_strand_id
1 'polypeptide(L)'
;MHWCFFKRLVYFSIGFLTFLLLLFLVLRQVDRFWNQKSPNPPRIVVFGSSHAEVSINDSLLSQKLCIAAKNRGLSGQGVFWSAMAAKKSICQGSSLILFELNNFSYTSLENNISPAALIRETGSMYYLTASDWAFLISNAPKNTIEYFIKMPLPSRSLPGKYLGHKRWLKNKELPALQKSRAFYPNINDAVLHKIIQENPTLNFVVFRAPQHPYFYMGIGPNNEHYFQKRFNLFKRYANCHVLDFGRCFDADSVFADFGHLNLNGARILTEMLADSLLKFGMNIDSNQ
;
A
#
# COMPACT_ATOMS: atom_id res chain seq x y z
N MET A 1 22.83 41.97 -22.91
CA MET A 1 21.97 41.78 -21.73
C MET A 1 21.56 40.36 -21.51
N HIS A 2 21.14 39.59 -22.51
CA HIS A 2 20.68 38.17 -22.40
C HIS A 2 21.72 37.19 -21.89
N TRP A 3 23.02 37.36 -22.23
CA TRP A 3 24.10 36.45 -21.82
C TRP A 3 24.36 36.46 -20.30
N CYS A 4 24.29 37.61 -19.66
CA CYS A 4 24.47 37.72 -18.20
C CYS A 4 23.28 37.07 -17.45
N PHE A 5 22.07 37.20 -17.96
CA PHE A 5 20.89 36.58 -17.40
C PHE A 5 20.97 35.06 -17.51
N PHE A 6 21.37 34.56 -18.69
CA PHE A 6 21.53 33.13 -18.91
C PHE A 6 22.59 32.50 -17.99
N LYS A 7 23.74 33.13 -17.83
CA LYS A 7 24.76 32.67 -16.87
C LYS A 7 24.21 32.61 -15.43
N ARG A 8 23.50 33.62 -14.98
CA ARG A 8 22.89 33.65 -13.64
C ARG A 8 21.86 32.53 -13.47
N LEU A 9 21.05 32.29 -14.47
CA LEU A 9 20.08 31.19 -14.47
C LEU A 9 20.77 29.83 -14.35
N VAL A 10 21.84 29.60 -15.12
CA VAL A 10 22.64 28.35 -15.06
C VAL A 10 23.24 28.16 -13.67
N TYR A 11 23.90 29.19 -13.11
CA TYR A 11 24.48 29.09 -11.76
C TYR A 11 23.41 28.84 -10.69
N PHE A 12 22.26 29.51 -10.78
CA PHE A 12 21.14 29.26 -9.87
C PHE A 12 20.64 27.83 -9.99
N SER A 13 20.47 27.32 -11.21
CA SER A 13 20.02 25.94 -11.44
C SER A 13 21.01 24.93 -10.88
N ILE A 14 22.31 25.12 -11.10
CA ILE A 14 23.35 24.24 -10.53
C ILE A 14 23.32 24.29 -8.99
N GLY A 15 23.29 25.49 -8.42
CA GLY A 15 23.22 25.69 -6.96
C GLY A 15 21.98 25.04 -6.35
N PHE A 16 20.84 25.21 -7.01
CA PHE A 16 19.57 24.60 -6.57
C PHE A 16 19.62 23.06 -6.65
N LEU A 17 20.13 22.48 -7.73
CA LEU A 17 20.30 21.04 -7.86
C LEU A 17 21.28 20.47 -6.84
N THR A 18 22.39 21.19 -6.58
CA THR A 18 23.36 20.80 -5.54
C THR A 18 22.72 20.84 -4.14
N PHE A 19 21.94 21.88 -3.86
CA PHE A 19 21.17 21.96 -2.61
C PHE A 19 20.18 20.81 -2.45
N LEU A 20 19.43 20.49 -3.49
CA LEU A 20 18.50 19.36 -3.46
C LEU A 20 19.21 18.02 -3.22
N LEU A 21 20.38 17.83 -3.86
CA LEU A 21 21.18 16.62 -3.66
C LEU A 21 21.69 16.50 -2.22
N LEU A 22 22.22 17.60 -1.67
CA LEU A 22 22.69 17.63 -0.28
C LEU A 22 21.53 17.38 0.69
N LEU A 23 20.39 18.03 0.48
CA LEU A 23 19.19 17.80 1.27
C LEU A 23 18.76 16.33 1.21
N PHE A 24 18.77 15.73 0.03
CA PHE A 24 18.47 14.31 -0.17
C PHE A 24 19.44 13.41 0.64
N LEU A 25 20.73 13.68 0.58
CA LEU A 25 21.74 12.90 1.32
C LEU A 25 21.55 13.02 2.83
N VAL A 26 21.26 14.23 3.33
CA VAL A 26 20.98 14.45 4.76
C VAL A 26 19.73 13.68 5.17
N LEU A 27 18.64 13.81 4.43
CA LEU A 27 17.39 13.10 4.72
C LEU A 27 17.60 11.59 4.71
N ARG A 28 18.40 11.07 3.76
CA ARG A 28 18.77 9.66 3.71
C ARG A 28 19.51 9.20 4.97
N GLN A 29 20.46 10.00 5.47
CA GLN A 29 21.16 9.66 6.70
C GLN A 29 20.24 9.69 7.92
N VAL A 30 19.37 10.69 8.00
CA VAL A 30 18.36 10.79 9.06
C VAL A 30 17.43 9.59 9.03
N ASP A 31 16.92 9.21 7.85
CA ASP A 31 16.06 8.02 7.72
C ASP A 31 16.78 6.74 8.13
N ARG A 32 18.04 6.55 7.70
CA ARG A 32 18.85 5.42 8.14
C ARG A 32 19.00 5.39 9.65
N PHE A 33 19.34 6.52 10.27
CA PHE A 33 19.51 6.61 11.72
C PHE A 33 18.22 6.25 12.48
N TRP A 34 17.06 6.75 12.01
CA TRP A 34 15.78 6.47 12.65
C TRP A 34 15.25 5.06 12.42
N ASN A 35 15.56 4.46 11.26
CA ASN A 35 15.03 3.15 10.87
C ASN A 35 15.96 1.98 11.21
N GLN A 36 17.22 2.22 11.53
CA GLN A 36 18.15 1.18 11.98
C GLN A 36 17.83 0.58 13.36
N LYS A 37 16.86 1.16 14.08
CA LYS A 37 16.57 0.82 15.49
C LYS A 37 15.51 -0.26 15.70
N SER A 38 15.03 -0.94 14.69
CA SER A 38 14.25 -2.15 14.95
C SER A 38 15.20 -3.35 14.88
N PRO A 39 15.63 -3.90 16.01
CA PRO A 39 16.52 -5.09 16.00
C PRO A 39 15.84 -6.30 15.34
N ASN A 40 14.51 -6.31 15.26
CA ASN A 40 13.74 -7.34 14.60
C ASN A 40 12.68 -6.69 13.68
N PRO A 41 12.98 -6.50 12.39
CA PRO A 41 11.99 -6.01 11.46
C PRO A 41 10.84 -7.02 11.35
N PRO A 42 9.59 -6.54 11.15
CA PRO A 42 8.47 -7.46 10.98
C PRO A 42 8.71 -8.32 9.74
N ARG A 43 8.56 -9.64 9.90
CA ARG A 43 8.74 -10.59 8.80
C ARG A 43 7.54 -10.59 7.85
N ILE A 44 6.37 -10.27 8.37
CA ILE A 44 5.13 -10.12 7.61
C ILE A 44 4.70 -8.66 7.62
N VAL A 45 4.50 -8.08 6.45
CA VAL A 45 4.03 -6.69 6.34
C VAL A 45 2.82 -6.62 5.42
N VAL A 46 1.76 -5.99 5.92
CA VAL A 46 0.52 -5.76 5.18
C VAL A 46 0.48 -4.32 4.71
N PHE A 47 0.25 -4.11 3.43
CA PHE A 47 0.03 -2.82 2.79
C PHE A 47 -1.35 -2.74 2.18
N GLY A 48 -1.88 -1.55 2.04
CA GLY A 48 -3.17 -1.29 1.41
C GLY A 48 -3.77 0.03 1.88
N SER A 49 -5.02 0.23 1.51
CA SER A 49 -5.81 1.41 1.83
C SER A 49 -6.40 1.34 3.26
N SER A 50 -7.44 2.16 3.50
CA SER A 50 -8.25 2.08 4.72
C SER A 50 -8.81 0.68 4.98
N HIS A 51 -9.06 -0.08 3.93
CA HIS A 51 -9.55 -1.46 4.04
C HIS A 51 -8.53 -2.36 4.73
N ALA A 52 -7.23 -2.28 4.39
CA ALA A 52 -6.19 -2.99 5.13
C ALA A 52 -6.04 -2.44 6.55
N GLU A 53 -6.02 -1.09 6.70
CA GLU A 53 -5.80 -0.41 7.96
C GLU A 53 -6.77 -0.87 9.06
N VAL A 54 -8.06 -0.98 8.73
CA VAL A 54 -9.11 -1.32 9.69
C VAL A 54 -9.45 -2.81 9.73
N SER A 55 -9.07 -3.58 8.71
CA SER A 55 -9.53 -4.97 8.59
C SER A 55 -8.50 -5.99 9.04
N ILE A 56 -7.23 -5.64 9.18
CA ILE A 56 -6.18 -6.57 9.59
C ILE A 56 -5.62 -6.20 10.95
N ASN A 57 -5.83 -7.06 11.92
CA ASN A 57 -5.26 -6.95 13.26
C ASN A 57 -3.86 -7.60 13.27
N ASP A 58 -2.81 -6.81 13.21
CA ASP A 58 -1.42 -7.28 13.13
C ASP A 58 -0.97 -8.04 14.39
N SER A 59 -1.49 -7.70 15.56
CA SER A 59 -1.21 -8.42 16.80
C SER A 59 -1.81 -9.83 16.77
N LEU A 60 -3.07 -9.96 16.33
CA LEU A 60 -3.73 -11.26 16.19
C LEU A 60 -3.06 -12.11 15.10
N LEU A 61 -2.70 -11.48 13.97
CA LEU A 61 -1.99 -12.16 12.88
C LEU A 61 -0.63 -12.68 13.36
N SER A 62 0.11 -11.87 14.11
CA SER A 62 1.39 -12.28 14.72
C SER A 62 1.22 -13.44 15.67
N GLN A 63 0.18 -13.41 16.50
CA GLN A 63 -0.13 -14.48 17.46
C GLN A 63 -0.48 -15.79 16.75
N LYS A 64 -1.35 -15.74 15.74
CA LYS A 64 -1.81 -16.93 15.00
C LYS A 64 -0.69 -17.62 14.21
N LEU A 65 0.23 -16.84 13.66
CA LEU A 65 1.33 -17.33 12.84
C LEU A 65 2.64 -17.55 13.63
N CYS A 66 2.69 -17.14 14.90
CA CYS A 66 3.91 -17.13 15.73
C CYS A 66 5.07 -16.34 15.08
N ILE A 67 4.75 -15.33 14.26
CA ILE A 67 5.72 -14.54 13.49
C ILE A 67 5.34 -13.07 13.56
N ALA A 68 6.35 -12.19 13.74
CA ALA A 68 6.13 -10.75 13.81
C ALA A 68 5.47 -10.22 12.51
N ALA A 69 4.23 -9.76 12.61
CA ALA A 69 3.48 -9.13 11.55
C ALA A 69 3.24 -7.65 11.85
N LYS A 70 3.18 -6.81 10.81
CA LYS A 70 2.88 -5.40 10.92
C LYS A 70 1.91 -4.95 9.85
N ASN A 71 0.79 -4.37 10.27
CA ASN A 71 -0.13 -3.71 9.36
C ASN A 71 0.34 -2.28 9.09
N ARG A 72 0.63 -1.98 7.83
CA ARG A 72 0.99 -0.67 7.30
C ARG A 72 -0.07 -0.12 6.34
N GLY A 73 -1.26 -0.69 6.32
CA GLY A 73 -2.41 -0.13 5.64
C GLY A 73 -2.68 1.30 6.11
N LEU A 74 -3.13 2.18 5.23
CA LEU A 74 -3.40 3.57 5.56
C LEU A 74 -4.51 4.13 4.68
N SER A 75 -5.48 4.80 5.32
CA SER A 75 -6.60 5.45 4.65
C SER A 75 -6.14 6.37 3.51
N GLY A 76 -6.69 6.17 2.32
CA GLY A 76 -6.33 6.92 1.11
C GLY A 76 -4.98 6.55 0.49
N GLN A 77 -4.34 5.47 0.93
CA GLN A 77 -3.12 4.97 0.31
C GLN A 77 -3.47 4.07 -0.88
N GLY A 78 -3.11 4.51 -2.08
CA GLY A 78 -3.29 3.74 -3.30
C GLY A 78 -2.21 2.66 -3.50
N VAL A 79 -2.43 1.81 -4.50
CA VAL A 79 -1.53 0.70 -4.85
C VAL A 79 -0.11 1.16 -5.12
N PHE A 80 0.04 2.29 -5.81
CA PHE A 80 1.35 2.87 -6.11
C PHE A 80 2.17 3.12 -4.84
N TRP A 81 1.57 3.78 -3.85
CA TRP A 81 2.24 4.13 -2.60
C TRP A 81 2.49 2.92 -1.71
N SER A 82 1.56 1.96 -1.71
CA SER A 82 1.73 0.68 -1.03
C SER A 82 2.92 -0.10 -1.59
N ALA A 83 3.05 -0.13 -2.92
CA ALA A 83 4.17 -0.79 -3.59
C ALA A 83 5.51 -0.09 -3.29
N MET A 84 5.54 1.25 -3.27
CA MET A 84 6.73 2.00 -2.89
C MET A 84 7.17 1.73 -1.45
N ALA A 85 6.21 1.70 -0.52
CA ALA A 85 6.46 1.40 0.88
C ALA A 85 6.98 -0.04 1.08
N ALA A 86 6.52 -0.98 0.27
CA ALA A 86 6.95 -2.37 0.33
C ALA A 86 8.44 -2.53 0.02
N LYS A 87 9.02 -1.76 -0.90
CA LYS A 87 10.46 -1.82 -1.18
C LYS A 87 11.32 -1.59 0.08
N LYS A 88 10.93 -0.63 0.92
CA LYS A 88 11.58 -0.42 2.20
C LYS A 88 11.54 -1.67 3.08
N SER A 89 10.36 -2.29 3.22
CA SER A 89 10.20 -3.49 4.05
C SER A 89 10.97 -4.69 3.50
N ILE A 90 11.03 -4.85 2.17
CA ILE A 90 11.84 -5.86 1.50
C ILE A 90 13.33 -5.65 1.84
N CYS A 91 13.85 -4.44 1.68
CA CYS A 91 15.23 -4.12 2.02
C CYS A 91 15.55 -4.28 3.51
N GLN A 92 14.55 -4.22 4.38
CA GLN A 92 14.68 -4.44 5.82
C GLN A 92 14.60 -5.93 6.22
N GLY A 93 14.40 -6.85 5.25
CA GLY A 93 14.41 -8.28 5.51
C GLY A 93 13.03 -8.88 5.80
N SER A 94 11.94 -8.21 5.43
CA SER A 94 10.61 -8.84 5.47
C SER A 94 10.57 -10.04 4.51
N SER A 95 9.97 -11.14 4.94
CA SER A 95 9.92 -12.41 4.18
C SER A 95 8.58 -12.66 3.50
N LEU A 96 7.54 -11.96 3.90
CA LEU A 96 6.20 -12.04 3.33
C LEU A 96 5.57 -10.65 3.25
N ILE A 97 5.16 -10.26 2.05
CA ILE A 97 4.48 -9.00 1.79
C ILE A 97 3.05 -9.25 1.34
N LEU A 98 2.10 -8.64 2.04
CA LEU A 98 0.68 -8.71 1.73
C LEU A 98 0.20 -7.37 1.18
N PHE A 99 -0.52 -7.39 0.07
CA PHE A 99 -1.15 -6.21 -0.52
C PHE A 99 -2.67 -6.37 -0.53
N GLU A 100 -3.35 -5.50 0.19
CA GLU A 100 -4.79 -5.37 0.05
C GLU A 100 -5.11 -4.54 -1.20
N LEU A 101 -5.92 -5.11 -2.08
CA LEU A 101 -6.46 -4.44 -3.26
C LEU A 101 -7.99 -4.47 -3.22
N ASN A 102 -8.60 -3.40 -3.63
CA ASN A 102 -10.05 -3.28 -3.75
C ASN A 102 -10.46 -2.57 -5.05
N ASN A 103 -11.75 -2.44 -5.30
CA ASN A 103 -12.22 -1.82 -6.53
C ASN A 103 -11.74 -0.38 -6.72
N PHE A 104 -11.46 0.36 -5.63
CA PHE A 104 -10.91 1.71 -5.70
C PHE A 104 -9.42 1.73 -6.01
N SER A 105 -8.68 0.65 -5.78
CA SER A 105 -7.26 0.55 -6.10
C SER A 105 -6.94 0.84 -7.56
N TYR A 106 -7.95 0.79 -8.42
CA TYR A 106 -7.87 1.07 -9.85
C TYR A 106 -8.63 2.34 -10.28
N THR A 107 -8.96 3.22 -9.36
CA THR A 107 -9.62 4.49 -9.67
C THR A 107 -8.65 5.67 -9.59
N SER A 108 -8.97 6.75 -10.29
CA SER A 108 -8.17 7.98 -10.27
C SER A 108 -8.10 8.66 -8.90
N LEU A 109 -8.98 8.30 -7.97
CA LEU A 109 -9.02 8.90 -6.63
C LEU A 109 -7.86 8.45 -5.75
N GLU A 110 -7.36 7.25 -5.95
CA GLU A 110 -6.24 6.73 -5.19
C GLU A 110 -4.88 7.30 -5.63
N ASN A 111 -4.89 8.16 -6.64
CA ASN A 111 -3.71 8.94 -6.97
C ASN A 111 -3.48 10.10 -5.99
N ASN A 112 -4.46 10.40 -5.13
CA ASN A 112 -4.31 11.42 -4.10
C ASN A 112 -3.78 10.76 -2.82
N ILE A 113 -2.49 10.94 -2.59
CA ILE A 113 -1.90 10.53 -1.32
C ILE A 113 -2.41 11.45 -0.20
N SER A 114 -2.86 10.87 0.91
CA SER A 114 -3.17 11.68 2.09
C SER A 114 -1.87 12.26 2.68
N PRO A 115 -1.91 13.45 3.32
CA PRO A 115 -0.73 13.99 3.99
C PRO A 115 -0.09 13.02 4.99
N ALA A 116 -0.90 12.25 5.72
CA ALA A 116 -0.42 11.24 6.66
C ALA A 116 0.32 10.09 5.95
N ALA A 117 -0.20 9.62 4.80
CA ALA A 117 0.47 8.61 3.99
C ALA A 117 1.80 9.12 3.44
N LEU A 118 1.82 10.35 2.95
CA LEU A 118 3.04 10.98 2.44
C LEU A 118 4.12 11.06 3.53
N ILE A 119 3.77 11.54 4.72
CA ILE A 119 4.70 11.66 5.85
C ILE A 119 5.28 10.28 6.23
N ARG A 120 4.45 9.26 6.29
CA ARG A 120 4.88 7.92 6.67
C ARG A 120 5.79 7.28 5.65
N GLU A 121 5.52 7.50 4.37
CA GLU A 121 6.20 6.81 3.28
C GLU A 121 7.40 7.58 2.70
N THR A 122 7.72 8.79 3.23
CA THR A 122 8.88 9.57 2.79
C THR A 122 10.18 8.78 2.83
N GLY A 123 10.37 7.95 3.87
CA GLY A 123 11.55 7.11 3.99
C GLY A 123 11.64 5.99 2.93
N SER A 124 10.55 5.63 2.27
CA SER A 124 10.54 4.54 1.28
C SER A 124 11.29 4.89 0.00
N MET A 125 11.36 6.19 -0.36
CA MET A 125 12.07 6.66 -1.56
C MET A 125 13.57 6.33 -1.56
N TYR A 126 14.19 6.22 -0.37
CA TYR A 126 15.63 5.94 -0.26
C TYR A 126 16.00 4.50 -0.63
N TYR A 127 15.01 3.63 -0.73
CA TYR A 127 15.18 2.24 -1.13
C TYR A 127 14.94 2.02 -2.62
N LEU A 128 14.65 3.08 -3.37
CA LEU A 128 14.47 3.01 -4.82
C LEU A 128 15.82 3.02 -5.53
N THR A 129 15.95 2.15 -6.49
CA THR A 129 17.08 2.12 -7.41
C THR A 129 16.92 3.15 -8.53
N ALA A 130 17.99 3.41 -9.27
CA ALA A 130 17.91 4.26 -10.47
C ALA A 130 16.89 3.72 -11.49
N SER A 131 16.78 2.39 -11.63
CA SER A 131 15.81 1.75 -12.51
C SER A 131 14.37 1.97 -12.03
N ASP A 132 14.15 2.01 -10.72
CA ASP A 132 12.84 2.33 -10.16
C ASP A 132 12.45 3.77 -10.47
N TRP A 133 13.37 4.70 -10.28
CA TRP A 133 13.14 6.10 -10.62
C TRP A 133 12.84 6.29 -12.12
N ALA A 134 13.61 5.67 -13.00
CA ALA A 134 13.35 5.70 -14.43
C ALA A 134 11.97 5.15 -14.78
N PHE A 135 11.58 4.03 -14.16
CA PHE A 135 10.27 3.43 -14.33
C PHE A 135 9.14 4.36 -13.84
N LEU A 136 9.30 4.97 -12.66
CA LEU A 136 8.31 5.87 -12.07
C LEU A 136 8.12 7.14 -12.91
N ILE A 137 9.22 7.76 -13.36
CA ILE A 137 9.17 8.95 -14.20
C ILE A 137 8.48 8.63 -15.53
N SER A 138 8.76 7.46 -16.13
CA SER A 138 8.18 7.07 -17.41
C SER A 138 6.70 6.71 -17.33
N ASN A 139 6.28 6.06 -16.24
CA ASN A 139 4.94 5.48 -16.12
C ASN A 139 3.98 6.25 -15.22
N ALA A 140 4.51 7.04 -14.28
CA ALA A 140 3.71 7.83 -13.34
C ALA A 140 4.34 9.21 -13.08
N PRO A 141 4.62 10.03 -14.13
CA PRO A 141 5.35 11.28 -13.98
C PRO A 141 4.66 12.27 -13.02
N LYS A 142 3.33 12.37 -13.11
CA LYS A 142 2.53 13.25 -12.23
C LYS A 142 2.69 12.85 -10.77
N ASN A 143 2.52 11.57 -10.44
CA ASN A 143 2.63 11.07 -9.06
C ASN A 143 4.06 11.23 -8.53
N THR A 144 5.06 11.02 -9.39
CA THR A 144 6.46 11.19 -9.04
C THR A 144 6.77 12.64 -8.70
N ILE A 145 6.32 13.59 -9.52
CA ILE A 145 6.50 15.03 -9.29
C ILE A 145 5.75 15.47 -8.03
N GLU A 146 4.50 15.06 -7.84
CA GLU A 146 3.72 15.35 -6.64
C GLU A 146 4.39 14.82 -5.38
N TYR A 147 5.02 13.65 -5.45
CA TYR A 147 5.78 13.06 -4.35
C TYR A 147 6.95 13.95 -3.94
N PHE A 148 7.72 14.46 -4.92
CA PHE A 148 8.82 15.38 -4.63
C PHE A 148 8.36 16.74 -4.08
N ILE A 149 7.29 17.30 -4.64
CA ILE A 149 6.80 18.63 -4.24
C ILE A 149 6.18 18.62 -2.85
N LYS A 150 5.46 17.54 -2.53
CA LYS A 150 4.74 17.40 -1.25
C LYS A 150 5.58 16.75 -0.16
N MET A 151 6.88 16.51 -0.40
CA MET A 151 7.76 15.84 0.53
C MET A 151 7.85 16.60 1.87
N PRO A 152 7.28 16.07 2.95
CA PRO A 152 7.46 16.64 4.28
C PRO A 152 8.83 16.28 4.84
N LEU A 153 9.30 17.04 5.80
CA LEU A 153 10.46 16.68 6.60
C LEU A 153 10.24 15.30 7.24
N PRO A 154 11.33 14.51 7.43
CA PRO A 154 11.21 13.17 7.96
C PRO A 154 10.52 13.21 9.32
N SER A 155 9.32 12.72 9.37
CA SER A 155 8.60 12.51 10.62
C SER A 155 8.78 11.07 11.07
N ARG A 156 8.76 10.84 12.38
CA ARG A 156 8.66 9.49 12.93
C ARG A 156 7.55 8.76 12.20
N SER A 157 7.87 7.64 11.58
CA SER A 157 6.86 6.75 11.05
C SER A 157 5.93 6.38 12.21
N LEU A 158 4.75 6.98 12.24
CA LEU A 158 3.74 6.55 13.21
C LEU A 158 3.50 5.07 12.95
N PRO A 159 3.64 4.21 13.95
CA PRO A 159 3.33 2.80 13.77
C PRO A 159 1.92 2.72 13.23
N GLY A 160 1.71 1.97 12.14
CA GLY A 160 0.38 1.66 11.67
C GLY A 160 -0.42 1.16 12.87
N LYS A 161 -1.42 1.91 13.26
CA LYS A 161 -2.24 1.58 14.39
C LYS A 161 -3.52 0.98 13.85
N TYR A 162 -3.79 -0.27 14.21
CA TYR A 162 -5.09 -0.86 13.97
C TYR A 162 -6.15 0.04 14.61
N LEU A 163 -6.95 0.67 13.78
CA LEU A 163 -8.02 1.60 14.20
C LEU A 163 -9.40 0.93 14.11
N GLY A 164 -9.52 -0.35 14.44
CA GLY A 164 -10.77 -1.09 14.34
C GLY A 164 -12.00 -0.23 14.62
N HIS A 165 -12.91 -0.15 13.67
CA HIS A 165 -14.13 0.64 13.85
C HIS A 165 -15.05 -0.02 14.87
N LYS A 166 -15.38 0.71 15.93
CA LYS A 166 -16.42 0.33 16.89
C LYS A 166 -17.84 0.62 16.38
N ARG A 167 -17.94 1.27 15.22
CA ARG A 167 -19.20 1.69 14.62
C ARG A 167 -19.90 0.51 13.97
N TRP A 168 -21.23 0.46 14.08
CA TRP A 168 -22.11 -0.50 13.41
C TRP A 168 -22.78 0.18 12.23
N LEU A 169 -23.01 -0.59 11.15
CA LEU A 169 -23.72 -0.12 9.97
C LEU A 169 -25.12 0.38 10.40
N LYS A 170 -25.40 1.64 10.16
CA LYS A 170 -26.74 2.20 10.32
C LYS A 170 -27.39 2.25 8.93
N ASN A 171 -28.55 1.61 8.80
CA ASN A 171 -29.33 1.37 7.59
C ASN A 171 -29.75 2.60 6.77
N LYS A 172 -29.05 3.71 6.70
CA LYS A 172 -29.62 4.93 6.13
C LYS A 172 -28.96 5.54 4.90
N GLU A 173 -27.86 5.03 4.43
CA GLU A 173 -27.21 5.69 3.28
C GLU A 173 -26.71 4.64 2.28
N LEU A 174 -27.57 4.28 1.32
CA LEU A 174 -27.05 3.87 0.01
C LEU A 174 -26.26 5.07 -0.50
N PRO A 175 -24.95 5.05 -0.43
CA PRO A 175 -24.19 6.23 -0.78
C PRO A 175 -24.34 6.51 -2.25
N ALA A 176 -24.25 7.77 -2.59
CA ALA A 176 -24.03 8.27 -3.95
C ALA A 176 -22.76 7.71 -4.64
N LEU A 177 -22.34 6.50 -4.31
CA LEU A 177 -21.36 5.66 -5.00
C LEU A 177 -21.79 5.32 -6.44
N GLN A 178 -23.08 5.52 -6.75
CA GLN A 178 -23.67 5.27 -8.06
C GLN A 178 -23.17 6.18 -9.18
N LYS A 179 -22.47 7.26 -8.91
CA LYS A 179 -21.83 7.98 -10.02
C LYS A 179 -20.56 7.22 -10.39
N SER A 180 -20.71 6.38 -11.41
CA SER A 180 -19.69 5.65 -12.13
C SER A 180 -18.36 6.41 -12.15
N ARG A 181 -17.48 6.08 -11.21
CA ARG A 181 -16.11 6.52 -11.30
C ARG A 181 -15.48 5.69 -12.38
N ALA A 182 -15.17 6.32 -13.50
CA ALA A 182 -14.52 5.65 -14.60
C ALA A 182 -13.23 4.97 -14.08
N PHE A 183 -13.14 3.66 -14.29
CA PHE A 183 -11.90 2.94 -14.09
C PHE A 183 -10.93 3.38 -15.17
N TYR A 184 -9.88 4.05 -14.80
CA TYR A 184 -8.81 4.38 -15.74
C TYR A 184 -7.85 3.18 -15.83
N PRO A 185 -7.43 2.79 -17.06
CA PRO A 185 -6.40 1.77 -17.23
C PRO A 185 -5.14 2.21 -16.49
N ASN A 186 -4.61 1.38 -15.60
CA ASN A 186 -3.85 1.93 -14.50
C ASN A 186 -2.41 1.46 -14.46
N ILE A 187 -1.56 2.45 -14.49
CA ILE A 187 -0.14 2.43 -14.22
C ILE A 187 0.16 1.98 -12.77
N ASN A 188 -0.80 2.12 -11.84
CA ASN A 188 -0.56 1.88 -10.42
C ASN A 188 -0.19 0.43 -10.10
N ASP A 189 -0.84 -0.55 -10.74
CA ASP A 189 -0.50 -1.96 -10.53
C ASP A 189 0.78 -2.39 -11.27
N ALA A 190 1.22 -1.66 -12.29
CA ALA A 190 2.47 -1.97 -12.98
C ALA A 190 3.68 -1.92 -12.03
N VAL A 191 3.67 -0.99 -11.06
CA VAL A 191 4.71 -0.93 -10.01
C VAL A 191 4.67 -2.18 -9.13
N LEU A 192 3.48 -2.64 -8.76
CA LEU A 192 3.32 -3.84 -7.96
C LEU A 192 3.77 -5.10 -8.72
N HIS A 193 3.38 -5.22 -9.99
CA HIS A 193 3.85 -6.30 -10.85
C HIS A 193 5.39 -6.32 -10.96
N LYS A 194 6.01 -5.15 -11.15
CA LYS A 194 7.47 -5.00 -11.19
C LYS A 194 8.13 -5.49 -9.90
N ILE A 195 7.62 -5.08 -8.74
CA ILE A 195 8.18 -5.48 -7.43
C ILE A 195 8.11 -7.00 -7.25
N ILE A 196 7.00 -7.64 -7.61
CA ILE A 196 6.85 -9.09 -7.51
C ILE A 196 7.85 -9.81 -8.42
N GLN A 197 8.01 -9.33 -9.66
CA GLN A 197 8.95 -9.92 -10.62
C GLN A 197 10.42 -9.78 -10.20
N GLU A 198 10.79 -8.64 -9.64
CA GLU A 198 12.18 -8.37 -9.22
C GLU A 198 12.59 -9.11 -7.94
N ASN A 199 11.62 -9.72 -7.23
CA ASN A 199 11.88 -10.41 -5.97
C ASN A 199 11.34 -11.86 -6.01
N PRO A 200 11.86 -12.73 -6.89
CA PRO A 200 11.31 -14.07 -7.13
C PRO A 200 11.42 -15.01 -5.93
N THR A 201 12.33 -14.74 -4.99
CA THR A 201 12.55 -15.54 -3.78
C THR A 201 11.68 -15.08 -2.59
N LEU A 202 11.03 -13.93 -2.73
CA LEU A 202 10.14 -13.38 -1.70
C LEU A 202 8.70 -13.80 -1.96
N ASN A 203 7.99 -14.17 -0.91
CA ASN A 203 6.57 -14.51 -1.01
C ASN A 203 5.70 -13.26 -0.97
N PHE A 204 4.72 -13.21 -1.86
CA PHE A 204 3.70 -12.17 -1.92
C PHE A 204 2.31 -12.76 -1.78
N VAL A 205 1.43 -12.00 -1.15
CA VAL A 205 0.00 -12.27 -1.15
C VAL A 205 -0.74 -11.02 -1.58
N VAL A 206 -1.54 -11.14 -2.60
CA VAL A 206 -2.48 -10.08 -3.00
C VAL A 206 -3.87 -10.52 -2.54
N PHE A 207 -4.50 -9.73 -1.69
CA PHE A 207 -5.81 -10.09 -1.17
C PHE A 207 -6.82 -8.95 -1.27
N ARG A 208 -8.09 -9.33 -1.32
CA ARG A 208 -9.21 -8.42 -1.28
C ARG A 208 -9.93 -8.57 0.06
N ALA A 209 -10.07 -7.47 0.79
CA ALA A 209 -10.85 -7.45 2.01
C ALA A 209 -12.35 -7.51 1.71
N PRO A 210 -13.17 -8.07 2.62
CA PRO A 210 -14.61 -8.11 2.48
C PRO A 210 -15.23 -6.72 2.40
N GLN A 211 -16.24 -6.61 1.54
CA GLN A 211 -17.04 -5.41 1.37
C GLN A 211 -18.52 -5.80 1.43
N HIS A 212 -19.34 -4.92 1.98
CA HIS A 212 -20.78 -5.18 2.13
C HIS A 212 -21.45 -5.44 0.78
N PRO A 213 -22.45 -6.33 0.66
CA PRO A 213 -23.14 -6.59 -0.60
C PRO A 213 -23.66 -5.34 -1.33
N TYR A 214 -24.15 -4.33 -0.59
CA TYR A 214 -24.56 -3.05 -1.18
C TYR A 214 -23.43 -2.28 -1.86
N PHE A 215 -22.19 -2.47 -1.43
CA PHE A 215 -21.05 -1.87 -2.09
C PHE A 215 -20.90 -2.37 -3.53
N TYR A 216 -21.10 -3.67 -3.77
CA TYR A 216 -21.03 -4.26 -5.10
C TYR A 216 -22.18 -3.81 -6.00
N MET A 217 -23.36 -3.57 -5.43
CA MET A 217 -24.48 -2.99 -6.17
C MET A 217 -24.15 -1.58 -6.66
N GLY A 218 -23.46 -0.78 -5.84
CA GLY A 218 -23.05 0.58 -6.19
C GLY A 218 -21.93 0.66 -7.22
N ILE A 219 -21.00 -0.31 -7.22
CA ILE A 219 -19.88 -0.36 -8.18
C ILE A 219 -20.34 -0.77 -9.58
N GLY A 220 -21.31 -1.67 -9.65
CA GLY A 220 -21.82 -2.24 -10.87
C GLY A 220 -20.95 -3.37 -11.48
N PRO A 221 -21.56 -4.22 -12.33
CA PRO A 221 -20.94 -5.45 -12.82
C PRO A 221 -19.70 -5.23 -13.69
N ASN A 222 -19.68 -4.16 -14.49
CA ASN A 222 -18.55 -3.88 -15.38
C ASN A 222 -17.27 -3.54 -14.58
N ASN A 223 -17.43 -2.75 -13.53
CA ASN A 223 -16.31 -2.35 -12.68
C ASN A 223 -15.80 -3.54 -11.84
N GLU A 224 -16.71 -4.37 -11.36
CA GLU A 224 -16.35 -5.61 -10.68
C GLU A 224 -15.61 -6.57 -11.62
N HIS A 225 -16.12 -6.77 -12.85
CA HIS A 225 -15.46 -7.59 -13.86
C HIS A 225 -14.04 -7.06 -14.19
N TYR A 226 -13.89 -5.75 -14.36
CA TYR A 226 -12.58 -5.13 -14.59
C TYR A 226 -11.63 -5.38 -13.43
N PHE A 227 -12.10 -5.18 -12.20
CA PHE A 227 -11.30 -5.46 -11.00
C PHE A 227 -10.84 -6.92 -10.98
N GLN A 228 -11.77 -7.87 -11.13
CA GLN A 228 -11.47 -9.30 -11.12
C GLN A 228 -10.46 -9.71 -12.20
N LYS A 229 -10.58 -9.15 -13.39
CA LYS A 229 -9.61 -9.38 -14.47
C LYS A 229 -8.21 -8.94 -14.07
N ARG A 230 -8.05 -7.75 -13.49
CA ARG A 230 -6.75 -7.22 -13.04
C ARG A 230 -6.21 -7.98 -11.84
N PHE A 231 -7.06 -8.23 -10.85
CA PHE A 231 -6.72 -8.95 -9.64
C PHE A 231 -6.21 -10.37 -9.93
N ASN A 232 -6.82 -11.06 -10.88
CA ASN A 232 -6.41 -12.40 -11.27
C ASN A 232 -5.07 -12.43 -12.06
N LEU A 233 -4.59 -11.32 -12.59
CA LEU A 233 -3.28 -11.28 -13.25
C LEU A 233 -2.12 -11.61 -12.30
N PHE A 234 -2.28 -11.41 -11.00
CA PHE A 234 -1.26 -11.75 -10.01
C PHE A 234 -1.03 -13.26 -9.88
N LYS A 235 -2.00 -14.09 -10.26
CA LYS A 235 -1.88 -15.57 -10.25
C LYS A 235 -0.80 -16.10 -11.20
N ARG A 236 -0.32 -15.28 -12.14
CA ARG A 236 0.74 -15.66 -13.09
C ARG A 236 2.13 -15.76 -12.44
N TYR A 237 2.31 -15.20 -11.25
CA TYR A 237 3.59 -15.22 -10.56
C TYR A 237 3.64 -16.39 -9.58
N ALA A 238 4.68 -17.25 -9.71
CA ALA A 238 4.85 -18.43 -8.87
C ALA A 238 5.03 -18.08 -7.37
N ASN A 239 5.56 -16.88 -7.11
CA ASN A 239 5.80 -16.35 -5.77
C ASN A 239 4.68 -15.43 -5.24
N CYS A 240 3.50 -15.45 -5.89
CA CYS A 240 2.37 -14.60 -5.48
C CYS A 240 1.09 -15.41 -5.37
N HIS A 241 0.47 -15.39 -4.20
CA HIS A 241 -0.83 -15.98 -3.95
C HIS A 241 -1.92 -14.91 -3.99
N VAL A 242 -3.09 -15.30 -4.50
CA VAL A 242 -4.25 -14.40 -4.63
C VAL A 242 -5.40 -14.91 -3.78
N LEU A 243 -5.87 -14.09 -2.84
CA LEU A 243 -6.95 -14.40 -1.91
C LEU A 243 -8.11 -13.41 -2.08
N ASP A 244 -9.26 -13.87 -2.54
CA ASP A 244 -10.45 -13.03 -2.66
C ASP A 244 -11.42 -13.29 -1.51
N PHE A 245 -11.43 -12.43 -0.51
CA PHE A 245 -12.40 -12.43 0.57
C PHE A 245 -13.56 -11.47 0.30
N GLY A 246 -13.63 -10.86 -0.87
CA GLY A 246 -14.54 -9.75 -1.16
C GLY A 246 -15.99 -9.98 -0.78
N ARG A 247 -16.50 -11.21 -0.97
CA ARG A 247 -17.91 -11.58 -0.72
C ARG A 247 -18.07 -12.68 0.35
N CYS A 248 -17.13 -12.79 1.28
CA CYS A 248 -17.18 -13.85 2.29
C CYS A 248 -18.11 -13.52 3.48
N PHE A 249 -18.64 -12.30 3.56
CA PHE A 249 -19.53 -11.86 4.64
C PHE A 249 -20.85 -11.31 4.09
N ASP A 250 -21.96 -11.80 4.63
CA ASP A 250 -23.31 -11.33 4.29
C ASP A 250 -23.98 -10.59 5.44
N ALA A 251 -23.46 -10.70 6.66
CA ALA A 251 -24.09 -10.15 7.84
C ALA A 251 -23.67 -8.71 8.11
N ASP A 252 -24.62 -7.80 8.26
CA ASP A 252 -24.41 -6.40 8.66
C ASP A 252 -23.58 -6.26 9.94
N SER A 253 -23.66 -7.27 10.82
CA SER A 253 -23.02 -7.28 12.14
C SER A 253 -21.48 -7.29 12.10
N VAL A 254 -20.86 -7.55 10.95
CA VAL A 254 -19.41 -7.54 10.76
C VAL A 254 -18.90 -6.26 10.10
N PHE A 255 -19.79 -5.37 9.67
CA PHE A 255 -19.43 -4.13 8.99
C PHE A 255 -19.59 -2.89 9.87
N ALA A 256 -18.72 -1.91 9.67
CA ALA A 256 -18.84 -0.57 10.23
C ALA A 256 -19.56 0.38 9.27
N ASP A 257 -19.34 0.20 7.99
CA ASP A 257 -20.01 0.83 6.86
C ASP A 257 -19.93 -0.10 5.63
N PHE A 258 -20.36 0.36 4.45
CA PHE A 258 -20.39 -0.48 3.25
C PHE A 258 -19.01 -0.91 2.73
N GLY A 259 -17.95 -0.19 3.09
CA GLY A 259 -16.59 -0.49 2.65
C GLY A 259 -15.71 -1.11 3.74
N HIS A 260 -16.05 -0.92 5.01
CA HIS A 260 -15.14 -1.22 6.10
C HIS A 260 -15.73 -2.20 7.11
N LEU A 261 -14.89 -3.12 7.57
CA LEU A 261 -15.22 -4.03 8.66
C LEU A 261 -15.19 -3.31 10.01
N ASN A 262 -16.04 -3.76 10.93
CA ASN A 262 -15.93 -3.43 12.36
C ASN A 262 -14.91 -4.35 13.06
N LEU A 263 -14.74 -4.18 14.37
CA LEU A 263 -13.78 -4.99 15.15
C LEU A 263 -14.02 -6.50 15.04
N ASN A 264 -15.27 -6.94 15.01
CA ASN A 264 -15.60 -8.35 14.89
C ASN A 264 -15.27 -8.88 13.50
N GLY A 265 -15.67 -8.17 12.45
CA GLY A 265 -15.34 -8.52 11.07
C GLY A 265 -13.84 -8.58 10.82
N ALA A 266 -13.11 -7.60 11.35
CA ALA A 266 -11.65 -7.55 11.25
C ALA A 266 -10.97 -8.73 11.95
N ARG A 267 -11.47 -9.15 13.12
CA ARG A 267 -10.98 -10.34 13.81
C ARG A 267 -11.17 -11.59 12.96
N ILE A 268 -12.38 -11.80 12.45
CA ILE A 268 -12.70 -12.97 11.62
C ILE A 268 -11.85 -12.99 10.34
N LEU A 269 -11.74 -11.86 9.64
CA LEU A 269 -10.90 -11.78 8.44
C LEU A 269 -9.44 -12.07 8.74
N THR A 270 -8.92 -11.56 9.86
CA THR A 270 -7.52 -11.82 10.25
C THR A 270 -7.27 -13.30 10.51
N GLU A 271 -8.22 -14.00 11.15
CA GLU A 271 -8.17 -15.43 11.36
C GLU A 271 -8.20 -16.20 10.03
N MET A 272 -9.14 -15.86 9.13
CA MET A 272 -9.23 -16.47 7.79
C MET A 272 -7.95 -16.27 6.97
N LEU A 273 -7.35 -15.08 7.06
CA LEU A 273 -6.09 -14.76 6.40
C LEU A 273 -4.95 -15.61 6.97
N ALA A 274 -4.84 -15.70 8.29
CA ALA A 274 -3.83 -16.55 8.95
C ALA A 274 -3.96 -18.02 8.54
N ASP A 275 -5.18 -18.57 8.56
CA ASP A 275 -5.46 -19.94 8.16
C ASP A 275 -5.09 -20.19 6.69
N SER A 276 -5.34 -19.19 5.82
CA SER A 276 -4.98 -19.27 4.40
C SER A 276 -3.46 -19.27 4.22
N LEU A 277 -2.73 -18.45 4.95
CA LEU A 277 -1.28 -18.38 4.91
C LEU A 277 -0.63 -19.71 5.38
N LEU A 278 -1.17 -20.32 6.44
CA LEU A 278 -0.73 -21.63 6.92
C LEU A 278 -0.96 -22.74 5.88
N LYS A 279 -2.10 -22.73 5.19
CA LYS A 279 -2.41 -23.72 4.13
C LYS A 279 -1.47 -23.66 2.94
N PHE A 280 -0.93 -22.50 2.62
CA PHE A 280 0.04 -22.37 1.52
C PHE A 280 1.42 -22.94 1.87
N GLY A 281 1.60 -23.48 3.08
CA GLY A 281 2.90 -24.00 3.50
C GLY A 281 4.00 -22.96 3.41
N MET A 282 3.62 -21.68 3.57
CA MET A 282 4.61 -20.61 3.62
C MET A 282 5.46 -20.84 4.86
N ASN A 283 6.50 -21.68 4.70
CA ASN A 283 7.56 -21.83 5.67
C ASN A 283 8.25 -20.49 5.81
N ILE A 284 7.64 -19.63 6.63
CA ILE A 284 8.29 -18.44 7.10
C ILE A 284 9.20 -18.95 8.20
N ASP A 285 10.36 -19.52 7.80
CA ASP A 285 11.31 -20.14 8.72
C ASP A 285 11.54 -19.21 9.90
N SER A 286 11.17 -19.70 11.09
CA SER A 286 11.45 -19.05 12.37
C SER A 286 12.96 -19.01 12.69
N ASN A 287 13.80 -19.61 11.83
CA ASN A 287 15.21 -19.90 12.04
C ASN A 287 16.13 -19.15 11.07
N GLN A 288 16.07 -17.82 11.03
CA GLN A 288 17.22 -17.01 10.57
C GLN A 288 17.37 -15.75 11.42
#